data_5f3c1a311c98080bb712b6002abe04ea
#
_entry.id   5f3c1a311c98080bb712b6002abe04ea
#
_cell.length_a   1.000
_cell.length_b   1.000
_cell.length_c   1.000
_cell.angle_alpha   90.00
_cell.angle_beta   90.00
_cell.angle_gamma   90.00
#
_symmetry.space_group_name_H-M   'P 1'
#
loop_
_entity.id
_entity.type
_entity.pdbx_description
1 polymer ?
#
loop_
_entity_poly.entity_id
_entity_poly.type
_entity_poly.pdbx_seq_one_letter_code
_entity_poly.pdbx_strand_id
1 'polypeptide(L)'
;MPAGDPPTLSALRPAPGLRSGPLWLGALAAFVWLACSIGLRPLTLPDEGRYAGVAWEMLRSGHWLVPTEDGLPFFHKPPLFYWLAAASMRVFGANAGAARLAPLFGATLGAIGLYCISKRRAGERIARWTVLVLVTMPFFFGGAQFVNLDMLVAGFVALAILFAAHAALLAREGRPHRLALVGAWAAAALGVLAKGLIGVVLPGLVIVVWLLATRQARTILALLSPLGLAAFALVAVPWFVAVQMQYPGFAHFFFVYQHFERFAESGFNNAQPWWFFIVTLPLLTLPWSPWLLRSTFKARADDTPEASLWRQLMWTWLIVVLVFFSIPQSKPVGYMMAVIFPVAYLVADAVASRTRNGASPAFHLAVTSAAVAALICIATVAYYSLAYHRDNTALARTLLRLRAPGDPVVFVGEYFFDIPLHARLAEPVPVISDWHDPSIAKQDNWRRELVESAPFAPAVAAAVLVDAEHAFALRCGPAPLWVVAKRDAESGVAALPGATRVELSNRVALWRVGPGGCAPAEPVRASP
;
A
#
# COMPACT_ATOMS: atom_id res chain seq x y z
N MET A 1 -49.17 -57.30 -24.00
CA MET A 1 -47.86 -56.63 -24.10
C MET A 1 -47.73 -55.74 -22.88
N PRO A 2 -46.81 -56.02 -21.95
CA PRO A 2 -46.65 -55.19 -20.75
C PRO A 2 -45.77 -53.97 -21.08
N ALA A 3 -46.18 -52.85 -20.52
CA ALA A 3 -45.47 -51.58 -20.60
C ALA A 3 -44.13 -51.65 -19.85
N GLY A 4 -43.07 -51.24 -20.54
CA GLY A 4 -41.72 -51.17 -19.96
C GLY A 4 -41.59 -49.97 -19.04
N ASP A 5 -40.98 -50.19 -17.85
CA ASP A 5 -40.63 -49.18 -16.87
C ASP A 5 -39.61 -48.17 -17.45
N PRO A 6 -39.73 -46.88 -17.12
CA PRO A 6 -38.72 -45.89 -17.51
C PRO A 6 -37.37 -46.14 -16.78
N PRO A 7 -36.23 -45.87 -17.44
CA PRO A 7 -34.92 -46.10 -16.81
C PRO A 7 -34.73 -45.20 -15.59
N THR A 8 -34.48 -45.84 -14.44
CA THR A 8 -34.07 -45.20 -13.20
C THR A 8 -32.75 -44.45 -13.41
N LEU A 9 -32.80 -43.14 -13.24
CA LEU A 9 -31.60 -42.28 -13.12
C LEU A 9 -30.74 -42.78 -11.96
N SER A 10 -29.74 -43.60 -12.28
CA SER A 10 -28.69 -43.97 -11.33
C SER A 10 -27.99 -42.71 -10.83
N ALA A 11 -28.17 -42.43 -9.54
CA ALA A 11 -27.50 -41.34 -8.86
C ALA A 11 -25.98 -41.43 -9.08
N LEU A 12 -25.46 -40.48 -9.86
CA LEU A 12 -24.03 -40.24 -9.98
C LEU A 12 -23.46 -40.00 -8.57
N ARG A 13 -22.79 -40.99 -8.01
CA ARG A 13 -22.02 -40.83 -6.78
C ARG A 13 -21.02 -39.69 -7.02
N PRO A 14 -20.99 -38.64 -6.18
CA PRO A 14 -19.97 -37.63 -6.29
C PRO A 14 -18.60 -38.30 -6.07
N ALA A 15 -17.67 -38.04 -6.99
CA ALA A 15 -16.29 -38.46 -6.85
C ALA A 15 -15.75 -38.01 -5.47
N PRO A 16 -14.82 -38.76 -4.82
CA PRO A 16 -14.29 -38.43 -3.53
C PRO A 16 -13.55 -37.07 -3.62
N GLY A 17 -14.32 -36.00 -3.42
CA GLY A 17 -13.78 -34.66 -3.28
C GLY A 17 -13.00 -34.57 -1.99
N LEU A 18 -11.84 -33.95 -2.03
CA LEU A 18 -11.10 -33.47 -0.85
C LEU A 18 -12.14 -33.00 0.18
N ARG A 19 -12.22 -33.72 1.31
CA ARG A 19 -13.10 -33.37 2.42
C ARG A 19 -12.87 -31.91 2.71
N SER A 20 -13.91 -31.09 2.57
CA SER A 20 -13.87 -29.67 2.85
C SER A 20 -13.57 -29.48 4.33
N GLY A 21 -12.31 -29.28 4.66
CA GLY A 21 -11.97 -28.76 5.97
C GLY A 21 -12.74 -27.46 6.22
N PRO A 22 -13.00 -27.11 7.47
CA PRO A 22 -13.78 -25.92 7.79
C PRO A 22 -13.11 -24.69 7.17
N LEU A 23 -13.90 -23.83 6.53
CA LEU A 23 -13.45 -22.65 5.77
C LEU A 23 -12.53 -21.73 6.57
N TRP A 24 -12.76 -21.63 7.89
CA TRP A 24 -11.95 -20.81 8.78
C TRP A 24 -10.49 -21.28 8.88
N LEU A 25 -10.23 -22.60 8.75
CA LEU A 25 -8.86 -23.11 8.73
C LEU A 25 -8.08 -22.65 7.49
N GLY A 26 -8.73 -22.64 6.32
CA GLY A 26 -8.12 -22.12 5.10
C GLY A 26 -7.84 -20.61 5.16
N ALA A 27 -8.78 -19.84 5.72
CA ALA A 27 -8.63 -18.43 5.94
C ALA A 27 -7.52 -18.10 6.96
N LEU A 28 -7.48 -18.88 8.06
CA LEU A 28 -6.43 -18.76 9.07
C LEU A 28 -5.05 -19.12 8.48
N ALA A 29 -4.95 -20.21 7.72
CA ALA A 29 -3.69 -20.60 7.08
C ALA A 29 -3.19 -19.51 6.10
N ALA A 30 -4.08 -18.94 5.29
CA ALA A 30 -3.76 -17.84 4.39
C ALA A 30 -3.29 -16.58 5.16
N PHE A 31 -3.98 -16.23 6.25
CA PHE A 31 -3.59 -15.10 7.09
C PHE A 31 -2.24 -15.36 7.76
N VAL A 32 -2.04 -16.54 8.37
CA VAL A 32 -0.76 -16.90 9.00
C VAL A 32 0.38 -16.88 7.98
N TRP A 33 0.15 -17.40 6.77
CA TRP A 33 1.11 -17.33 5.68
C TRP A 33 1.53 -15.88 5.34
N LEU A 34 0.57 -14.97 5.22
CA LEU A 34 0.85 -13.56 4.92
C LEU A 34 1.48 -12.83 6.13
N ALA A 35 1.20 -13.24 7.36
CA ALA A 35 1.61 -12.55 8.57
C ALA A 35 2.92 -13.05 9.18
N CYS A 36 3.31 -14.33 8.96
CA CYS A 36 4.40 -14.98 9.70
C CYS A 36 5.77 -14.31 9.54
N SER A 37 5.98 -13.55 8.48
CA SER A 37 7.27 -12.93 8.17
C SER A 37 7.28 -11.40 8.26
N ILE A 38 6.17 -10.74 8.65
CA ILE A 38 6.08 -9.27 8.67
C ILE A 38 7.09 -8.58 9.58
N GLY A 39 7.55 -9.24 10.63
CA GLY A 39 8.53 -8.71 11.60
C GLY A 39 9.98 -9.07 11.29
N LEU A 40 10.27 -9.94 10.31
CA LEU A 40 11.61 -10.50 10.12
C LEU A 40 12.59 -9.55 9.41
N ARG A 41 12.11 -8.65 8.56
CA ARG A 41 12.96 -7.76 7.78
C ARG A 41 12.89 -6.30 8.28
N PRO A 42 13.99 -5.52 8.14
CA PRO A 42 13.97 -4.09 8.44
C PRO A 42 13.02 -3.33 7.52
N LEU A 43 12.77 -2.04 7.81
CA LEU A 43 12.05 -1.14 6.92
C LEU A 43 12.88 -0.86 5.67
N THR A 44 12.26 -0.96 4.51
CA THR A 44 12.89 -0.63 3.23
C THR A 44 12.79 0.88 3.00
N LEU A 45 13.93 1.55 2.87
CA LEU A 45 13.97 3.00 2.65
C LEU A 45 13.92 3.37 1.16
N PRO A 46 13.33 4.53 0.83
CA PRO A 46 12.72 5.50 1.75
C PRO A 46 11.26 5.18 2.13
N ASP A 47 10.52 4.44 1.32
CA ASP A 47 9.06 4.36 1.39
C ASP A 47 8.52 3.79 2.71
N GLU A 48 8.99 2.59 3.15
CA GLU A 48 8.49 2.02 4.40
C GLU A 48 8.86 2.89 5.61
N GLY A 49 10.05 3.51 5.60
CA GLY A 49 10.49 4.43 6.64
C GLY A 49 9.56 5.63 6.76
N ARG A 50 9.26 6.28 5.65
CA ARG A 50 8.38 7.45 5.59
C ARG A 50 7.00 7.16 6.15
N TYR A 51 6.29 6.18 5.61
CA TYR A 51 4.93 5.88 6.06
C TYR A 51 4.88 5.35 7.50
N ALA A 52 5.88 4.60 7.94
CA ALA A 52 6.00 4.17 9.32
C ALA A 52 6.34 5.35 10.25
N GLY A 53 7.19 6.29 9.81
CA GLY A 53 7.54 7.52 10.52
C GLY A 53 6.33 8.42 10.78
N VAL A 54 5.54 8.69 9.74
CA VAL A 54 4.28 9.46 9.87
C VAL A 54 3.30 8.79 10.84
N ALA A 55 3.16 7.46 10.78
CA ALA A 55 2.31 6.73 11.71
C ALA A 55 2.86 6.76 13.15
N TRP A 56 4.18 6.72 13.32
CA TRP A 56 4.85 6.90 14.61
C TRP A 56 4.60 8.29 15.20
N GLU A 57 4.74 9.34 14.39
CA GLU A 57 4.46 10.71 14.84
C GLU A 57 3.01 10.88 15.27
N MET A 58 2.06 10.34 14.52
CA MET A 58 0.65 10.34 14.90
C MET A 58 0.42 9.65 16.25
N LEU A 59 1.04 8.50 16.48
CA LEU A 59 0.94 7.77 17.75
C LEU A 59 1.55 8.57 18.90
N ARG A 60 2.72 9.15 18.69
CA ARG A 60 3.51 9.87 19.67
C ARG A 60 2.85 11.18 20.09
N SER A 61 2.43 11.98 19.11
CA SER A 61 1.81 13.30 19.35
C SER A 61 0.38 13.21 19.88
N GLY A 62 -0.32 12.09 19.62
CA GLY A 62 -1.74 11.94 19.90
C GLY A 62 -2.64 12.73 18.92
N HIS A 63 -2.11 13.34 17.89
CA HIS A 63 -2.86 14.09 16.87
C HIS A 63 -3.32 13.17 15.75
N TRP A 64 -4.52 12.62 15.91
CA TRP A 64 -5.08 11.64 14.96
C TRP A 64 -5.79 12.27 13.75
N LEU A 65 -6.09 13.56 13.78
CA LEU A 65 -6.79 14.22 12.68
C LEU A 65 -5.87 14.44 11.48
N VAL A 66 -4.68 15.01 11.69
CA VAL A 66 -3.74 15.35 10.64
C VAL A 66 -2.45 14.55 10.82
N PRO A 67 -2.09 13.70 9.84
CA PRO A 67 -0.76 13.10 9.81
C PRO A 67 0.32 14.17 9.72
N THR A 68 1.46 13.94 10.37
CA THR A 68 2.62 14.85 10.31
C THR A 68 3.88 14.10 9.89
N GLU A 69 4.78 14.79 9.21
CA GLU A 69 6.13 14.37 8.89
C GLU A 69 7.09 15.43 9.41
N ASP A 70 7.92 15.06 10.34
CA ASP A 70 8.79 15.97 11.08
C ASP A 70 8.05 17.13 11.73
N GLY A 71 6.85 16.87 12.25
CA GLY A 71 5.95 17.85 12.84
C GLY A 71 5.18 18.72 11.84
N LEU A 72 5.52 18.71 10.56
CA LEU A 72 4.81 19.43 9.51
C LEU A 72 3.59 18.65 9.02
N PRO A 73 2.45 19.30 8.71
CA PRO A 73 1.25 18.63 8.21
C PRO A 73 1.51 17.87 6.91
N PHE A 74 1.28 16.56 6.90
CA PHE A 74 1.49 15.70 5.75
C PHE A 74 0.20 15.51 4.96
N PHE A 75 -0.13 16.47 4.08
CA PHE A 75 -1.36 16.47 3.29
C PHE A 75 -1.28 15.67 1.98
N HIS A 76 -0.15 15.06 1.68
CA HIS A 76 0.04 14.29 0.46
C HIS A 76 -0.86 13.06 0.36
N LYS A 77 -1.29 12.50 1.51
CA LYS A 77 -2.16 11.33 1.59
C LYS A 77 -3.18 11.43 2.71
N PRO A 78 -4.40 10.86 2.52
CA PRO A 78 -5.42 10.79 3.56
C PRO A 78 -5.03 9.84 4.72
N PRO A 79 -5.77 9.86 5.86
CA PRO A 79 -5.26 9.37 7.14
C PRO A 79 -5.42 7.88 7.39
N LEU A 80 -6.28 7.15 6.68
CA LEU A 80 -6.71 5.79 7.05
C LEU A 80 -5.54 4.82 7.24
N PHE A 81 -4.53 4.91 6.36
CA PHE A 81 -3.34 4.07 6.47
C PHE A 81 -2.61 4.34 7.79
N TYR A 82 -2.40 5.62 8.11
CA TYR A 82 -1.69 6.05 9.33
C TYR A 82 -2.47 5.72 10.59
N TRP A 83 -3.81 5.84 10.57
CA TRP A 83 -4.65 5.40 11.67
C TRP A 83 -4.47 3.91 11.98
N LEU A 84 -4.50 3.06 10.94
CA LEU A 84 -4.33 1.62 11.11
C LEU A 84 -2.91 1.27 11.58
N ALA A 85 -1.88 1.89 11.00
CA ALA A 85 -0.50 1.65 11.38
C ALA A 85 -0.20 2.15 12.80
N ALA A 86 -0.64 3.35 13.17
CA ALA A 86 -0.49 3.90 14.52
C ALA A 86 -1.26 3.10 15.58
N ALA A 87 -2.50 2.69 15.26
CA ALA A 87 -3.28 1.83 16.15
C ALA A 87 -2.62 0.47 16.37
N SER A 88 -2.08 -0.15 15.33
CA SER A 88 -1.32 -1.39 15.47
C SER A 88 -0.02 -1.20 16.25
N MET A 89 0.70 -0.11 16.03
CA MET A 89 1.88 0.23 16.83
C MET A 89 1.54 0.46 18.31
N ARG A 90 0.38 1.01 18.61
CA ARG A 90 -0.10 1.17 20.00
C ARG A 90 -0.31 -0.18 20.70
N VAL A 91 -0.80 -1.18 19.97
CA VAL A 91 -1.14 -2.51 20.52
C VAL A 91 0.09 -3.44 20.57
N PHE A 92 0.88 -3.47 19.50
CA PHE A 92 1.98 -4.43 19.32
C PHE A 92 3.37 -3.81 19.49
N GLY A 93 3.42 -2.54 19.92
CA GLY A 93 4.65 -1.77 20.03
C GLY A 93 5.09 -1.13 18.71
N ALA A 94 5.82 -0.02 18.82
CA ALA A 94 6.33 0.72 17.68
C ALA A 94 7.50 -0.04 17.03
N ASN A 95 7.20 -0.78 15.97
CA ASN A 95 8.15 -1.57 15.20
C ASN A 95 7.66 -1.80 13.76
N ALA A 96 8.56 -2.29 12.90
CA ALA A 96 8.27 -2.55 11.48
C ALA A 96 7.12 -3.54 11.25
N GLY A 97 7.03 -4.59 12.07
CA GLY A 97 5.96 -5.60 11.96
C GLY A 97 4.59 -5.00 12.24
N ALA A 98 4.48 -4.16 13.27
CA ALA A 98 3.23 -3.47 13.61
C ALA A 98 2.79 -2.51 12.49
N ALA A 99 3.72 -1.76 11.88
CA ALA A 99 3.41 -0.90 10.74
C ALA A 99 2.84 -1.68 9.55
N ARG A 100 3.33 -2.90 9.31
CA ARG A 100 2.90 -3.78 8.21
C ARG A 100 1.52 -4.39 8.40
N LEU A 101 0.91 -4.27 9.57
CA LEU A 101 -0.47 -4.72 9.76
C LEU A 101 -1.49 -3.89 8.96
N ALA A 102 -1.19 -2.63 8.63
CA ALA A 102 -2.08 -1.81 7.81
C ALA A 102 -2.23 -2.33 6.36
N PRO A 103 -1.16 -2.58 5.57
CA PRO A 103 -1.29 -3.20 4.26
C PRO A 103 -1.80 -4.66 4.35
N LEU A 104 -1.40 -5.43 5.36
CA LEU A 104 -1.91 -6.79 5.58
C LEU A 104 -3.43 -6.82 5.78
N PHE A 105 -3.98 -5.83 6.49
CA PHE A 105 -5.43 -5.69 6.67
C PHE A 105 -6.15 -5.51 5.32
N GLY A 106 -5.66 -4.62 4.46
CA GLY A 106 -6.22 -4.43 3.12
C GLY A 106 -6.14 -5.69 2.25
N ALA A 107 -4.99 -6.36 2.26
CA ALA A 107 -4.78 -7.63 1.56
C ALA A 107 -5.77 -8.72 2.03
N THR A 108 -5.94 -8.85 3.34
CA THR A 108 -6.81 -9.86 3.95
C THR A 108 -8.27 -9.60 3.61
N LEU A 109 -8.74 -8.36 3.75
CA LEU A 109 -10.13 -7.99 3.41
C LEU A 109 -10.44 -8.21 1.93
N GLY A 110 -9.53 -7.80 1.04
CA GLY A 110 -9.67 -8.01 -0.40
C GLY A 110 -9.72 -9.49 -0.76
N ALA A 111 -8.86 -10.32 -0.15
CA ALA A 111 -8.84 -11.77 -0.35
C ALA A 111 -10.12 -12.45 0.13
N ILE A 112 -10.63 -12.07 1.32
CA ILE A 112 -11.90 -12.59 1.86
C ILE A 112 -13.06 -12.19 0.94
N GLY A 113 -13.14 -10.92 0.53
CA GLY A 113 -14.17 -10.44 -0.38
C GLY A 113 -14.16 -11.19 -1.71
N LEU A 114 -12.98 -11.34 -2.32
CA LEU A 114 -12.82 -12.07 -3.57
C LEU A 114 -13.22 -13.55 -3.43
N TYR A 115 -12.81 -14.22 -2.33
CA TYR A 115 -13.24 -15.59 -2.05
C TYR A 115 -14.75 -15.71 -1.92
N CYS A 116 -15.36 -14.93 -1.02
CA CYS A 116 -16.77 -15.04 -0.69
C CYS A 116 -17.69 -14.80 -1.90
N ILE A 117 -17.36 -13.79 -2.71
CA ILE A 117 -18.19 -13.45 -3.86
C ILE A 117 -17.90 -14.39 -5.04
N SER A 118 -16.64 -14.77 -5.29
CA SER A 118 -16.30 -15.77 -6.31
C SER A 118 -16.94 -17.13 -6.02
N LYS A 119 -16.98 -17.55 -4.73
CA LYS A 119 -17.68 -18.77 -4.32
C LYS A 119 -19.16 -18.75 -4.71
N ARG A 120 -19.82 -17.60 -4.51
CA ARG A 120 -21.26 -17.45 -4.84
C ARG A 120 -21.52 -17.39 -6.36
N ARG A 121 -20.57 -16.85 -7.15
CA ARG A 121 -20.75 -16.56 -8.58
C ARG A 121 -20.11 -17.58 -9.51
N ALA A 122 -19.07 -18.26 -9.08
CA ALA A 122 -18.29 -19.20 -9.89
C ALA A 122 -18.02 -20.56 -9.21
N GLY A 123 -18.51 -20.73 -7.98
CA GLY A 123 -18.40 -21.97 -7.22
C GLY A 123 -17.16 -22.08 -6.36
N GLU A 124 -17.23 -23.00 -5.39
CA GLU A 124 -16.24 -23.22 -4.33
C GLU A 124 -14.85 -23.56 -4.87
N ARG A 125 -14.78 -24.38 -5.90
CA ARG A 125 -13.50 -24.82 -6.46
C ARG A 125 -12.69 -23.67 -7.03
N ILE A 126 -13.32 -22.81 -7.83
CA ILE A 126 -12.66 -21.63 -8.41
C ILE A 126 -12.24 -20.69 -7.27
N ALA A 127 -13.12 -20.46 -6.28
CA ALA A 127 -12.81 -19.59 -5.16
C ALA A 127 -11.60 -20.07 -4.34
N ARG A 128 -11.43 -21.37 -4.10
CA ARG A 128 -10.26 -21.91 -3.41
C ARG A 128 -8.97 -21.74 -4.21
N TRP A 129 -9.00 -22.03 -5.51
CA TRP A 129 -7.86 -21.77 -6.37
C TRP A 129 -7.53 -20.29 -6.41
N THR A 130 -8.53 -19.40 -6.44
CA THR A 130 -8.34 -17.95 -6.44
C THR A 130 -7.54 -17.48 -5.21
N VAL A 131 -7.92 -17.96 -4.00
CA VAL A 131 -7.17 -17.59 -2.79
C VAL A 131 -5.77 -18.17 -2.81
N LEU A 132 -5.60 -19.44 -3.18
CA LEU A 132 -4.28 -20.07 -3.25
C LEU A 132 -3.36 -19.30 -4.21
N VAL A 133 -3.82 -19.00 -5.42
CA VAL A 133 -3.08 -18.21 -6.40
C VAL A 133 -2.75 -16.82 -5.84
N LEU A 134 -3.74 -16.14 -5.25
CA LEU A 134 -3.58 -14.79 -4.73
C LEU A 134 -2.51 -14.74 -3.62
N VAL A 135 -2.63 -15.57 -2.59
CA VAL A 135 -1.73 -15.49 -1.43
C VAL A 135 -0.32 -16.01 -1.72
N THR A 136 -0.15 -16.87 -2.73
CA THR A 136 1.17 -17.33 -3.16
C THR A 136 1.78 -16.47 -4.26
N MET A 137 1.03 -15.52 -4.85
CA MET A 137 1.56 -14.61 -5.86
C MET A 137 2.60 -13.67 -5.25
N PRO A 138 3.87 -13.67 -5.70
CA PRO A 138 4.95 -12.93 -5.04
C PRO A 138 4.64 -11.43 -4.88
N PHE A 139 4.02 -10.82 -5.86
CA PHE A 139 3.68 -9.40 -5.82
C PHE A 139 2.58 -9.09 -4.79
N PHE A 140 1.56 -9.95 -4.65
CA PHE A 140 0.55 -9.81 -3.60
C PHE A 140 1.14 -10.02 -2.21
N PHE A 141 1.92 -11.09 -2.05
CA PHE A 141 2.60 -11.41 -0.80
C PHE A 141 3.52 -10.26 -0.35
N GLY A 142 4.35 -9.74 -1.27
CA GLY A 142 5.22 -8.60 -1.00
C GLY A 142 4.44 -7.35 -0.62
N GLY A 143 3.39 -7.02 -1.38
CA GLY A 143 2.54 -5.85 -1.11
C GLY A 143 1.79 -5.94 0.22
N ALA A 144 1.35 -7.15 0.63
CA ALA A 144 0.71 -7.36 1.92
C ALA A 144 1.64 -7.10 3.12
N GLN A 145 2.95 -7.13 2.90
CA GLN A 145 3.98 -6.94 3.90
C GLN A 145 4.83 -5.68 3.70
N PHE A 146 4.45 -4.77 2.82
CA PHE A 146 5.19 -3.56 2.53
C PHE A 146 4.42 -2.33 3.05
N VAL A 147 5.06 -1.55 3.93
CA VAL A 147 4.45 -0.35 4.53
C VAL A 147 4.25 0.71 3.46
N ASN A 148 3.16 0.57 2.72
CA ASN A 148 2.74 1.48 1.67
C ASN A 148 1.21 1.43 1.56
N LEU A 149 0.61 2.50 1.09
CA LEU A 149 -0.83 2.64 0.93
C LEU A 149 -1.41 1.76 -0.18
N ASP A 150 -0.58 1.29 -1.12
CA ASP A 150 -1.03 0.64 -2.36
C ASP A 150 -1.85 -0.63 -2.11
N MET A 151 -1.40 -1.49 -1.22
CA MET A 151 -2.14 -2.71 -0.90
C MET A 151 -3.43 -2.43 -0.12
N LEU A 152 -3.41 -1.44 0.78
CA LEU A 152 -4.60 -1.06 1.54
C LEU A 152 -5.69 -0.53 0.60
N VAL A 153 -5.35 0.41 -0.29
CA VAL A 153 -6.32 0.94 -1.26
C VAL A 153 -6.74 -0.13 -2.26
N ALA A 154 -5.83 -1.00 -2.73
CA ALA A 154 -6.16 -2.09 -3.63
C ALA A 154 -7.19 -3.06 -3.03
N GLY A 155 -7.09 -3.36 -1.74
CA GLY A 155 -8.08 -4.15 -1.00
C GLY A 155 -9.46 -3.50 -0.99
N PHE A 156 -9.54 -2.19 -0.70
CA PHE A 156 -10.81 -1.46 -0.71
C PHE A 156 -11.37 -1.26 -2.13
N VAL A 157 -10.53 -0.98 -3.12
CA VAL A 157 -10.93 -0.94 -4.54
C VAL A 157 -11.52 -2.30 -4.96
N ALA A 158 -10.86 -3.39 -4.57
CA ALA A 158 -11.36 -4.74 -4.83
C ALA A 158 -12.73 -4.96 -4.21
N LEU A 159 -12.90 -4.64 -2.92
CA LEU A 159 -14.19 -4.76 -2.25
C LEU A 159 -15.28 -3.91 -2.91
N ALA A 160 -14.98 -2.67 -3.28
CA ALA A 160 -15.92 -1.77 -3.95
C ALA A 160 -16.39 -2.35 -5.29
N ILE A 161 -15.48 -2.84 -6.14
CA ILE A 161 -15.80 -3.49 -7.43
C ILE A 161 -16.63 -4.75 -7.20
N LEU A 162 -16.18 -5.62 -6.29
CA LEU A 162 -16.82 -6.91 -6.00
C LEU A 162 -18.26 -6.73 -5.49
N PHE A 163 -18.46 -5.80 -4.54
CA PHE A 163 -19.78 -5.52 -3.99
C PHE A 163 -20.69 -4.81 -4.99
N ALA A 164 -20.18 -3.86 -5.79
CA ALA A 164 -20.95 -3.16 -6.81
C ALA A 164 -21.41 -4.13 -7.90
N ALA A 165 -20.50 -4.98 -8.39
CA ALA A 165 -20.85 -6.02 -9.36
C ALA A 165 -21.83 -7.05 -8.78
N HIS A 166 -21.65 -7.45 -7.53
CA HIS A 166 -22.59 -8.35 -6.86
C HIS A 166 -23.97 -7.72 -6.71
N ALA A 167 -24.04 -6.43 -6.37
CA ALA A 167 -25.31 -5.69 -6.30
C ALA A 167 -25.98 -5.61 -7.68
N ALA A 168 -25.22 -5.32 -8.74
CA ALA A 168 -25.75 -5.29 -10.10
C ALA A 168 -26.35 -6.63 -10.54
N LEU A 169 -25.68 -7.74 -10.23
CA LEU A 169 -26.18 -9.09 -10.54
C LEU A 169 -27.39 -9.46 -9.70
N LEU A 170 -27.42 -9.12 -8.40
CA LEU A 170 -28.60 -9.33 -7.54
C LEU A 170 -29.80 -8.52 -8.04
N ALA A 171 -29.59 -7.26 -8.44
CA ALA A 171 -30.67 -6.44 -9.01
C ALA A 171 -31.25 -7.06 -10.26
N ARG A 172 -30.41 -7.62 -11.14
CA ARG A 172 -30.84 -8.36 -12.33
C ARG A 172 -31.62 -9.63 -12.00
N GLU A 173 -31.23 -10.31 -10.92
CA GLU A 173 -31.94 -11.50 -10.41
C GLU A 173 -33.27 -11.14 -9.67
N GLY A 174 -33.63 -9.86 -9.57
CA GLY A 174 -34.78 -9.39 -8.79
C GLY A 174 -34.62 -9.57 -7.27
N ARG A 175 -33.41 -9.74 -6.78
CA ARG A 175 -33.08 -10.03 -5.38
C ARG A 175 -32.69 -8.77 -4.62
N PRO A 176 -32.83 -8.75 -3.28
CA PRO A 176 -32.38 -7.63 -2.45
C PRO A 176 -30.88 -7.35 -2.64
N HIS A 177 -30.51 -6.14 -3.03
CA HIS A 177 -29.14 -5.74 -3.35
C HIS A 177 -28.64 -4.52 -2.57
N ARG A 178 -29.52 -3.89 -1.75
CA ARG A 178 -29.20 -2.65 -1.03
C ARG A 178 -27.95 -2.77 -0.12
N LEU A 179 -27.83 -3.89 0.62
CA LEU A 179 -26.70 -4.10 1.54
C LEU A 179 -25.36 -4.21 0.78
N ALA A 180 -25.35 -4.93 -0.35
CA ALA A 180 -24.16 -5.01 -1.20
C ALA A 180 -23.78 -3.65 -1.77
N LEU A 181 -24.77 -2.83 -2.13
CA LEU A 181 -24.55 -1.49 -2.64
C LEU A 181 -24.01 -0.53 -1.58
N VAL A 182 -24.54 -0.57 -0.37
CA VAL A 182 -23.99 0.19 0.78
C VAL A 182 -22.53 -0.25 1.04
N GLY A 183 -22.25 -1.56 1.02
CA GLY A 183 -20.90 -2.10 1.15
C GLY A 183 -19.95 -1.61 0.05
N ALA A 184 -20.42 -1.49 -1.20
CA ALA A 184 -19.62 -0.97 -2.31
C ALA A 184 -19.22 0.50 -2.08
N TRP A 185 -20.18 1.35 -1.72
CA TRP A 185 -19.93 2.77 -1.47
C TRP A 185 -19.09 3.01 -0.20
N ALA A 186 -19.30 2.23 0.86
CA ALA A 186 -18.50 2.29 2.07
C ALA A 186 -17.04 1.87 1.78
N ALA A 187 -16.84 0.80 1.00
CA ALA A 187 -15.51 0.38 0.59
C ALA A 187 -14.82 1.44 -0.30
N ALA A 188 -15.55 2.07 -1.23
CA ALA A 188 -15.01 3.17 -2.03
C ALA A 188 -14.60 4.37 -1.16
N ALA A 189 -15.41 4.72 -0.15
CA ALA A 189 -15.10 5.79 0.81
C ALA A 189 -13.85 5.49 1.63
N LEU A 190 -13.69 4.25 2.14
CA LEU A 190 -12.48 3.80 2.82
C LEU A 190 -11.27 3.80 1.87
N GLY A 191 -11.47 3.45 0.60
CA GLY A 191 -10.45 3.58 -0.44
C GLY A 191 -10.00 5.02 -0.65
N VAL A 192 -10.94 5.98 -0.64
CA VAL A 192 -10.63 7.42 -0.70
C VAL A 192 -9.84 7.85 0.53
N LEU A 193 -10.22 7.44 1.73
CA LEU A 193 -9.48 7.73 2.96
C LEU A 193 -8.12 7.00 3.03
N ALA A 194 -7.91 5.93 2.24
CA ALA A 194 -6.62 5.22 2.18
C ALA A 194 -5.59 5.90 1.27
N LYS A 195 -6.02 6.43 0.09
CA LYS A 195 -5.05 6.99 -0.87
C LYS A 195 -5.56 8.18 -1.68
N GLY A 196 -6.83 8.54 -1.60
CA GLY A 196 -7.46 9.63 -2.34
C GLY A 196 -8.42 9.14 -3.42
N LEU A 197 -8.70 10.00 -4.42
CA LEU A 197 -9.78 9.81 -5.41
C LEU A 197 -9.77 8.47 -6.16
N ILE A 198 -8.61 7.84 -6.28
CA ILE A 198 -8.46 6.51 -6.89
C ILE A 198 -9.37 5.46 -6.24
N GLY A 199 -9.69 5.61 -4.95
CA GLY A 199 -10.57 4.73 -4.19
C GLY A 199 -12.01 4.66 -4.71
N VAL A 200 -12.48 5.69 -5.42
CA VAL A 200 -13.81 5.75 -6.03
C VAL A 200 -13.76 5.75 -7.55
N VAL A 201 -12.76 6.40 -8.14
CA VAL A 201 -12.64 6.53 -9.62
C VAL A 201 -12.41 5.18 -10.28
N LEU A 202 -11.47 4.38 -9.76
CA LEU A 202 -11.21 3.06 -10.35
C LEU A 202 -12.40 2.10 -10.26
N PRO A 203 -13.03 1.89 -9.09
CA PRO A 203 -14.23 1.06 -9.02
C PRO A 203 -15.35 1.55 -9.94
N GLY A 204 -15.60 2.86 -9.95
CA GLY A 204 -16.61 3.46 -10.82
C GLY A 204 -16.34 3.18 -12.29
N LEU A 205 -15.10 3.44 -12.75
CA LEU A 205 -14.69 3.22 -14.13
C LEU A 205 -14.83 1.75 -14.55
N VAL A 206 -14.33 0.82 -13.73
CA VAL A 206 -14.42 -0.62 -14.01
C VAL A 206 -15.86 -1.08 -14.13
N ILE A 207 -16.74 -0.68 -13.20
CA ILE A 207 -18.14 -1.08 -13.18
C ILE A 207 -18.91 -0.47 -14.34
N VAL A 208 -18.69 0.81 -14.65
CA VAL A 208 -19.33 1.47 -15.78
C VAL A 208 -18.95 0.81 -17.10
N VAL A 209 -17.64 0.59 -17.35
CA VAL A 209 -17.18 -0.07 -18.58
C VAL A 209 -17.74 -1.49 -18.70
N TRP A 210 -17.75 -2.26 -17.59
CA TRP A 210 -18.31 -3.61 -17.59
C TRP A 210 -19.81 -3.62 -17.89
N LEU A 211 -20.60 -2.73 -17.27
CA LEU A 211 -22.04 -2.64 -17.52
C LEU A 211 -22.37 -2.19 -18.94
N LEU A 212 -21.58 -1.28 -19.51
CA LEU A 212 -21.72 -0.87 -20.91
C LEU A 212 -21.38 -2.02 -21.87
N ALA A 213 -20.26 -2.72 -21.64
CA ALA A 213 -19.82 -3.86 -22.44
C ALA A 213 -20.83 -5.03 -22.41
N THR A 214 -21.54 -5.20 -21.30
CA THR A 214 -22.58 -6.23 -21.13
C THR A 214 -24.00 -5.73 -21.46
N ARG A 215 -24.12 -4.53 -22.05
CA ARG A 215 -25.40 -3.90 -22.45
C ARG A 215 -26.39 -3.70 -21.29
N GLN A 216 -25.85 -3.37 -20.10
CA GLN A 216 -26.63 -3.17 -18.87
C GLN A 216 -26.60 -1.70 -18.39
N ALA A 217 -26.57 -0.73 -19.30
CA ALA A 217 -26.42 0.70 -18.98
C ALA A 217 -27.43 1.22 -17.95
N ARG A 218 -28.69 0.71 -17.98
CA ARG A 218 -29.74 1.13 -17.02
C ARG A 218 -29.37 0.79 -15.57
N THR A 219 -28.56 -0.24 -15.33
CA THR A 219 -28.12 -0.65 -13.99
C THR A 219 -27.18 0.39 -13.37
N ILE A 220 -26.48 1.19 -14.19
CA ILE A 220 -25.59 2.26 -13.69
C ILE A 220 -26.36 3.22 -12.79
N LEU A 221 -27.55 3.65 -13.21
CA LEU A 221 -28.39 4.56 -12.41
C LEU A 221 -28.87 3.89 -11.11
N ALA A 222 -29.13 2.60 -11.12
CA ALA A 222 -29.52 1.86 -9.92
C ALA A 222 -28.38 1.77 -8.89
N LEU A 223 -27.12 1.83 -9.32
CA LEU A 223 -25.97 1.84 -8.42
C LEU A 223 -25.75 3.20 -7.73
N LEU A 224 -26.31 4.29 -8.27
CA LEU A 224 -26.31 5.63 -7.67
C LEU A 224 -27.42 5.76 -6.60
N SER A 225 -27.50 4.81 -5.70
CA SER A 225 -28.49 4.79 -4.62
C SER A 225 -28.24 5.90 -3.59
N PRO A 226 -29.27 6.68 -3.18
CA PRO A 226 -29.11 7.68 -2.13
C PRO A 226 -28.52 7.12 -0.83
N LEU A 227 -28.89 5.90 -0.45
CA LEU A 227 -28.37 5.23 0.74
C LEU A 227 -26.88 4.90 0.59
N GLY A 228 -26.44 4.47 -0.60
CA GLY A 228 -25.03 4.23 -0.89
C GLY A 228 -24.22 5.52 -0.87
N LEU A 229 -24.71 6.57 -1.51
CA LEU A 229 -24.08 7.90 -1.50
C LEU A 229 -24.01 8.48 -0.09
N ALA A 230 -25.05 8.30 0.72
CA ALA A 230 -25.04 8.72 2.12
C ALA A 230 -23.98 7.94 2.93
N ALA A 231 -23.84 6.63 2.71
CA ALA A 231 -22.79 5.83 3.34
C ALA A 231 -21.38 6.31 2.93
N PHE A 232 -21.17 6.62 1.64
CA PHE A 232 -19.92 7.20 1.17
C PHE A 232 -19.64 8.56 1.84
N ALA A 233 -20.62 9.44 1.82
CA ALA A 233 -20.48 10.78 2.39
C ALA A 233 -20.20 10.72 3.91
N LEU A 234 -20.92 9.87 4.65
CA LEU A 234 -20.73 9.70 6.09
C LEU A 234 -19.34 9.20 6.46
N VAL A 235 -18.73 8.35 5.63
CA VAL A 235 -17.41 7.78 5.90
C VAL A 235 -16.28 8.70 5.43
N ALA A 236 -16.36 9.26 4.22
CA ALA A 236 -15.26 10.01 3.63
C ALA A 236 -15.26 11.51 4.00
N VAL A 237 -16.41 12.19 3.87
CA VAL A 237 -16.48 13.66 3.94
C VAL A 237 -16.07 14.25 5.30
N PRO A 238 -16.40 13.66 6.47
CA PRO A 238 -16.11 14.29 7.76
C PRO A 238 -14.64 14.62 7.95
N TRP A 239 -13.73 13.76 7.52
CA TRP A 239 -12.30 14.02 7.65
C TRP A 239 -11.85 15.21 6.78
N PHE A 240 -12.26 15.23 5.51
CA PHE A 240 -11.90 16.34 4.61
C PHE A 240 -12.42 17.69 5.10
N VAL A 241 -13.65 17.73 5.62
CA VAL A 241 -14.24 18.94 6.21
C VAL A 241 -13.47 19.36 7.46
N ALA A 242 -13.18 18.45 8.37
CA ALA A 242 -12.47 18.77 9.61
C ALA A 242 -11.06 19.32 9.32
N VAL A 243 -10.32 18.72 8.39
CA VAL A 243 -8.99 19.22 8.00
C VAL A 243 -9.07 20.58 7.30
N GLN A 244 -10.05 20.79 6.39
CA GLN A 244 -10.23 22.08 5.72
C GLN A 244 -10.59 23.20 6.70
N MET A 245 -11.36 22.90 7.74
CA MET A 245 -11.68 23.87 8.80
C MET A 245 -10.46 24.26 9.62
N GLN A 246 -9.55 23.33 9.87
CA GLN A 246 -8.32 23.58 10.65
C GLN A 246 -7.20 24.21 9.80
N TYR A 247 -7.12 23.84 8.52
CA TYR A 247 -6.08 24.29 7.59
C TYR A 247 -6.71 24.89 6.32
N PRO A 248 -7.01 26.18 6.30
CA PRO A 248 -7.46 26.86 5.09
C PRO A 248 -6.46 26.66 3.93
N GLY A 249 -6.97 26.25 2.76
CA GLY A 249 -6.11 25.90 1.61
C GLY A 249 -5.86 24.39 1.43
N PHE A 250 -6.15 23.55 2.42
CA PHE A 250 -5.97 22.09 2.31
C PHE A 250 -6.71 21.49 1.09
N ALA A 251 -7.97 21.87 0.87
CA ALA A 251 -8.75 21.33 -0.25
C ALA A 251 -8.13 21.66 -1.61
N HIS A 252 -7.61 22.89 -1.79
CA HIS A 252 -6.89 23.25 -3.02
C HIS A 252 -5.62 22.43 -3.16
N PHE A 253 -4.80 22.35 -2.11
CA PHE A 253 -3.57 21.55 -2.12
C PHE A 253 -3.85 20.08 -2.45
N PHE A 254 -4.84 19.46 -1.77
CA PHE A 254 -5.11 18.05 -1.94
C PHE A 254 -5.79 17.71 -3.27
N PHE A 255 -6.89 18.42 -3.62
CA PHE A 255 -7.69 18.07 -4.80
C PHE A 255 -7.17 18.70 -6.09
N VAL A 256 -6.66 19.94 -6.05
CA VAL A 256 -6.20 20.62 -7.27
C VAL A 256 -4.73 20.35 -7.50
N TYR A 257 -3.87 20.80 -6.57
CA TYR A 257 -2.42 20.72 -6.75
C TYR A 257 -1.94 19.27 -6.86
N GLN A 258 -2.24 18.38 -5.89
CA GLN A 258 -1.75 17.01 -5.87
C GLN A 258 -2.31 16.09 -6.98
N HIS A 259 -3.51 16.37 -7.52
CA HIS A 259 -4.15 15.52 -8.52
C HIS A 259 -4.09 16.04 -9.95
N PHE A 260 -4.01 17.37 -10.15
CA PHE A 260 -4.04 17.98 -11.49
C PHE A 260 -2.79 18.77 -11.81
N GLU A 261 -2.38 19.74 -10.99
CA GLU A 261 -1.23 20.60 -11.29
C GLU A 261 0.07 19.80 -11.28
N ARG A 262 0.27 19.01 -10.23
CA ARG A 262 1.42 18.11 -10.12
C ARG A 262 1.49 17.08 -11.27
N PHE A 263 0.34 16.70 -11.84
CA PHE A 263 0.28 15.81 -12.99
C PHE A 263 0.70 16.48 -14.31
N ALA A 264 0.48 17.78 -14.44
CA ALA A 264 0.83 18.59 -15.61
C ALA A 264 2.32 18.99 -15.63
N GLU A 265 2.99 19.02 -14.46
CA GLU A 265 4.40 19.36 -14.35
C GLU A 265 5.30 18.20 -14.84
N SER A 266 6.35 18.51 -15.58
CA SER A 266 7.41 17.59 -15.96
C SER A 266 8.43 17.47 -14.83
N GLY A 267 8.77 16.26 -14.36
CA GLY A 267 9.78 16.07 -13.31
C GLY A 267 9.49 14.95 -12.34
N PHE A 268 8.52 14.09 -12.65
CA PHE A 268 8.19 12.95 -11.79
C PHE A 268 9.25 11.86 -11.82
N ASN A 269 9.55 11.34 -10.65
CA ASN A 269 10.24 10.08 -10.49
C ASN A 269 9.43 8.94 -11.15
N ASN A 270 10.10 7.88 -11.60
CA ASN A 270 9.49 6.71 -12.22
C ASN A 270 8.82 6.95 -13.58
N ALA A 271 9.32 7.89 -14.39
CA ALA A 271 8.88 8.03 -15.78
C ALA A 271 9.18 6.74 -16.55
N GLN A 272 8.17 6.12 -17.12
CA GLN A 272 8.24 4.84 -17.83
C GLN A 272 7.40 4.87 -19.10
N PRO A 273 7.77 4.09 -20.15
CA PRO A 273 7.00 4.02 -21.38
C PRO A 273 5.60 3.44 -21.15
N TRP A 274 4.67 3.69 -22.08
CA TRP A 274 3.27 3.26 -21.97
C TRP A 274 3.11 1.75 -21.83
N TRP A 275 4.00 0.95 -22.40
CA TRP A 275 3.99 -0.51 -22.34
C TRP A 275 4.60 -1.11 -21.07
N PHE A 276 5.12 -0.30 -20.16
CA PHE A 276 5.83 -0.74 -18.95
C PHE A 276 5.06 -1.80 -18.15
N PHE A 277 3.77 -1.56 -17.90
CA PHE A 277 2.96 -2.50 -17.13
C PHE A 277 2.60 -3.77 -17.90
N ILE A 278 2.59 -3.75 -19.23
CA ILE A 278 2.37 -4.96 -20.06
C ILE A 278 3.49 -5.98 -19.84
N VAL A 279 4.71 -5.50 -19.59
CA VAL A 279 5.87 -6.36 -19.33
C VAL A 279 6.03 -6.67 -17.84
N THR A 280 5.90 -5.66 -16.98
CA THR A 280 6.19 -5.84 -15.55
C THR A 280 5.12 -6.64 -14.83
N LEU A 281 3.83 -6.51 -15.18
CA LEU A 281 2.76 -7.27 -14.54
C LEU A 281 2.94 -8.79 -14.69
N PRO A 282 3.17 -9.34 -15.89
CA PRO A 282 3.48 -10.76 -16.03
C PRO A 282 4.69 -11.23 -15.25
N LEU A 283 5.76 -10.42 -15.18
CA LEU A 283 6.98 -10.76 -14.43
C LEU A 283 6.71 -10.82 -12.93
N LEU A 284 6.00 -9.83 -12.39
CA LEU A 284 5.66 -9.75 -10.95
C LEU A 284 4.69 -10.83 -10.49
N THR A 285 3.95 -11.41 -11.43
CA THR A 285 2.96 -12.47 -11.15
C THR A 285 3.45 -13.87 -11.49
N LEU A 286 4.73 -14.02 -11.89
CA LEU A 286 5.34 -15.35 -12.04
C LEU A 286 5.31 -16.13 -10.71
N PRO A 287 5.17 -17.46 -10.77
CA PRO A 287 5.01 -18.33 -11.96
C PRO A 287 3.55 -18.49 -12.42
N TRP A 288 2.62 -17.66 -11.95
CA TRP A 288 1.20 -17.75 -12.24
C TRP A 288 0.80 -17.13 -13.59
N SER A 289 1.53 -16.13 -14.08
CA SER A 289 1.20 -15.40 -15.32
C SER A 289 1.05 -16.27 -16.56
N PRO A 290 1.79 -17.39 -16.80
CA PRO A 290 1.57 -18.25 -17.95
C PRO A 290 0.18 -18.90 -17.97
N TRP A 291 -0.45 -19.08 -16.81
CA TRP A 291 -1.83 -19.56 -16.72
C TRP A 291 -2.85 -18.54 -17.22
N LEU A 292 -2.56 -17.24 -17.11
CA LEU A 292 -3.43 -16.18 -17.61
C LEU A 292 -3.63 -16.30 -19.13
N LEU A 293 -2.58 -16.69 -19.88
CA LEU A 293 -2.67 -16.93 -21.32
C LEU A 293 -3.62 -18.08 -21.70
N ARG A 294 -3.95 -18.93 -20.73
CA ARG A 294 -4.89 -20.05 -20.88
C ARG A 294 -6.32 -19.68 -20.47
N SER A 295 -6.53 -18.51 -19.90
CA SER A 295 -7.85 -17.97 -19.58
C SER A 295 -8.53 -17.45 -20.85
N THR A 296 -9.84 -17.48 -20.91
CA THR A 296 -10.62 -17.03 -22.06
C THR A 296 -11.58 -15.92 -21.68
N PHE A 297 -11.71 -14.93 -22.55
CA PHE A 297 -12.76 -13.90 -22.42
C PHE A 297 -14.14 -14.44 -22.82
N LYS A 298 -14.17 -15.42 -23.74
CA LYS A 298 -15.40 -15.99 -24.24
C LYS A 298 -16.07 -16.92 -23.23
N ALA A 299 -17.40 -17.01 -23.27
CA ALA A 299 -18.16 -18.01 -22.53
C ALA A 299 -17.72 -19.42 -22.95
N ARG A 300 -17.66 -20.34 -21.98
CA ARG A 300 -17.45 -21.77 -22.24
C ARG A 300 -18.81 -22.45 -22.33
N ALA A 301 -18.87 -23.58 -23.00
CA ALA A 301 -20.11 -24.35 -23.16
C ALA A 301 -20.74 -24.73 -21.80
N ASP A 302 -19.93 -24.97 -20.80
CA ASP A 302 -20.37 -25.39 -19.46
C ASP A 302 -20.58 -24.22 -18.49
N ASP A 303 -20.45 -22.96 -18.93
CA ASP A 303 -20.61 -21.80 -18.05
C ASP A 303 -22.09 -21.52 -17.80
N THR A 304 -22.41 -21.20 -16.55
CA THR A 304 -23.64 -20.47 -16.28
C THR A 304 -23.54 -19.02 -16.79
N PRO A 305 -24.65 -18.38 -17.16
CA PRO A 305 -24.62 -16.98 -17.58
C PRO A 305 -23.93 -16.06 -16.57
N GLU A 306 -24.13 -16.33 -15.27
CA GLU A 306 -23.53 -15.58 -14.16
C GLU A 306 -22.00 -15.77 -14.10
N ALA A 307 -21.51 -17.00 -14.25
CA ALA A 307 -20.07 -17.28 -14.28
C ALA A 307 -19.38 -16.61 -15.47
N SER A 308 -20.04 -16.59 -16.62
CA SER A 308 -19.55 -15.88 -17.81
C SER A 308 -19.47 -14.37 -17.58
N LEU A 309 -20.52 -13.74 -17.03
CA LEU A 309 -20.53 -12.30 -16.71
C LEU A 309 -19.48 -11.97 -15.65
N TRP A 310 -19.28 -12.85 -14.67
CA TRP A 310 -18.29 -12.68 -13.63
C TRP A 310 -16.86 -12.72 -14.21
N ARG A 311 -16.57 -13.64 -15.11
CA ARG A 311 -15.29 -13.71 -15.81
C ARG A 311 -15.05 -12.48 -16.71
N GLN A 312 -16.09 -12.00 -17.41
CA GLN A 312 -16.01 -10.76 -18.19
C GLN A 312 -15.69 -9.55 -17.30
N LEU A 313 -16.28 -9.46 -16.10
CA LEU A 313 -15.92 -8.43 -15.13
C LEU A 313 -14.42 -8.48 -14.80
N MET A 314 -13.86 -9.67 -14.53
CA MET A 314 -12.45 -9.81 -14.17
C MET A 314 -11.51 -9.36 -15.31
N TRP A 315 -11.84 -9.71 -16.55
CA TRP A 315 -11.11 -9.21 -17.71
C TRP A 315 -11.28 -7.70 -17.90
N THR A 316 -12.48 -7.17 -17.75
CA THR A 316 -12.74 -5.73 -17.83
C THR A 316 -11.95 -4.98 -16.78
N TRP A 317 -11.95 -5.48 -15.53
CA TRP A 317 -11.18 -4.89 -14.44
C TRP A 317 -9.69 -4.86 -14.76
N LEU A 318 -9.12 -5.99 -15.17
CA LEU A 318 -7.70 -6.06 -15.56
C LEU A 318 -7.37 -5.04 -16.67
N ILE A 319 -8.14 -5.02 -17.74
CA ILE A 319 -7.87 -4.17 -18.90
C ILE A 319 -8.04 -2.68 -18.57
N VAL A 320 -9.13 -2.31 -17.90
CA VAL A 320 -9.45 -0.91 -17.58
C VAL A 320 -8.37 -0.31 -16.68
N VAL A 321 -7.97 -1.04 -15.63
CA VAL A 321 -6.94 -0.52 -14.70
C VAL A 321 -5.56 -0.48 -15.35
N LEU A 322 -5.21 -1.49 -16.16
CA LEU A 322 -3.97 -1.50 -16.92
C LEU A 322 -3.88 -0.31 -17.88
N VAL A 323 -4.93 -0.04 -18.63
CA VAL A 323 -5.01 1.10 -19.55
C VAL A 323 -4.94 2.42 -18.77
N PHE A 324 -5.73 2.56 -17.69
CA PHE A 324 -5.78 3.76 -16.87
C PHE A 324 -4.38 4.18 -16.38
N PHE A 325 -3.61 3.24 -15.82
CA PHE A 325 -2.27 3.55 -15.32
C PHE A 325 -1.17 3.56 -16.38
N SER A 326 -1.45 3.08 -17.60
CA SER A 326 -0.50 3.19 -18.72
C SER A 326 -0.46 4.59 -19.35
N ILE A 327 -1.50 5.41 -19.13
CA ILE A 327 -1.61 6.78 -19.68
C ILE A 327 -0.61 7.73 -19.01
N PRO A 328 -0.51 7.85 -17.66
CA PRO A 328 0.42 8.75 -17.00
C PRO A 328 1.89 8.42 -17.29
N GLN A 329 2.76 9.44 -17.26
CA GLN A 329 4.21 9.23 -17.42
C GLN A 329 4.82 8.52 -16.22
N SER A 330 4.49 8.93 -15.00
CA SER A 330 4.94 8.27 -13.78
C SER A 330 4.19 6.97 -13.54
N LYS A 331 4.93 5.86 -13.42
CA LYS A 331 4.38 4.51 -13.31
C LYS A 331 4.97 3.72 -12.13
N PRO A 332 4.67 4.11 -10.87
CA PRO A 332 5.02 3.30 -9.72
C PRO A 332 4.42 1.89 -9.84
N VAL A 333 5.22 0.87 -9.58
CA VAL A 333 4.81 -0.55 -9.71
C VAL A 333 3.62 -0.87 -8.79
N GLY A 334 3.53 -0.22 -7.63
CA GLY A 334 2.44 -0.37 -6.67
C GLY A 334 1.03 -0.12 -7.24
N TYR A 335 0.90 0.65 -8.32
CA TYR A 335 -0.39 0.87 -8.99
C TYR A 335 -1.02 -0.43 -9.52
N MET A 336 -0.18 -1.43 -9.82
CA MET A 336 -0.65 -2.74 -10.28
C MET A 336 -1.21 -3.62 -9.15
N MET A 337 -1.15 -3.22 -7.88
CA MET A 337 -1.78 -3.97 -6.79
C MET A 337 -3.29 -4.15 -7.00
N ALA A 338 -3.96 -3.16 -7.60
CA ALA A 338 -5.40 -3.24 -7.87
C ALA A 338 -5.81 -4.29 -8.90
N VAL A 339 -4.89 -4.75 -9.80
CA VAL A 339 -5.20 -5.76 -10.83
C VAL A 339 -4.88 -7.19 -10.40
N ILE A 340 -4.21 -7.38 -9.27
CA ILE A 340 -3.83 -8.73 -8.82
C ILE A 340 -5.05 -9.59 -8.50
N PHE A 341 -6.11 -8.98 -7.97
CA PHE A 341 -7.36 -9.67 -7.66
C PHE A 341 -8.01 -10.30 -8.90
N PRO A 342 -8.27 -9.56 -10.00
CA PRO A 342 -8.80 -10.16 -11.21
C PRO A 342 -7.81 -11.14 -11.85
N VAL A 343 -6.50 -10.88 -11.83
CA VAL A 343 -5.48 -11.83 -12.33
C VAL A 343 -5.55 -13.15 -11.56
N ALA A 344 -5.62 -13.11 -10.25
CA ALA A 344 -5.72 -14.33 -9.44
C ALA A 344 -6.97 -15.14 -9.76
N TYR A 345 -8.12 -14.49 -9.95
CA TYR A 345 -9.34 -15.16 -10.37
C TYR A 345 -9.21 -15.78 -11.77
N LEU A 346 -8.70 -15.04 -12.75
CA LEU A 346 -8.56 -15.50 -14.13
C LEU A 346 -7.60 -16.69 -14.24
N VAL A 347 -6.51 -16.66 -13.49
CA VAL A 347 -5.57 -17.80 -13.35
C VAL A 347 -6.28 -18.99 -12.72
N ALA A 348 -6.99 -18.78 -11.62
CA ALA A 348 -7.73 -19.82 -10.91
C ALA A 348 -8.81 -20.48 -11.77
N ASP A 349 -9.53 -19.68 -12.56
CA ASP A 349 -10.53 -20.17 -13.52
C ASP A 349 -9.89 -21.03 -14.62
N ALA A 350 -8.71 -20.62 -15.13
CA ALA A 350 -7.94 -21.40 -16.08
C ALA A 350 -7.40 -22.72 -15.49
N VAL A 351 -6.94 -22.70 -14.25
CA VAL A 351 -6.49 -23.91 -13.51
C VAL A 351 -7.68 -24.82 -13.23
N ALA A 352 -8.75 -24.31 -12.64
CA ALA A 352 -9.93 -25.09 -12.28
C ALA A 352 -10.56 -25.80 -13.47
N SER A 353 -10.62 -25.16 -14.63
CA SER A 353 -11.18 -25.76 -15.84
C SER A 353 -10.37 -26.95 -16.37
N ARG A 354 -9.05 -26.96 -16.15
CA ARG A 354 -8.13 -28.00 -16.66
C ARG A 354 -7.81 -29.10 -15.66
N THR A 355 -8.17 -28.92 -14.39
CA THR A 355 -7.90 -29.87 -13.32
C THR A 355 -9.15 -30.64 -12.86
N ARG A 356 -10.24 -30.63 -13.64
CA ARG A 356 -11.53 -31.28 -13.27
C ARG A 356 -11.40 -32.78 -13.02
N ASN A 357 -10.50 -33.45 -13.73
CA ASN A 357 -10.38 -34.90 -13.75
C ASN A 357 -9.35 -35.47 -12.74
N GLY A 358 -9.13 -34.78 -11.63
CA GLY A 358 -8.21 -35.28 -10.59
C GLY A 358 -6.74 -35.00 -10.89
N ALA A 359 -5.85 -35.96 -10.63
CA ALA A 359 -4.40 -35.84 -10.79
C ALA A 359 -3.99 -35.84 -12.28
N SER A 360 -4.26 -34.74 -12.96
CA SER A 360 -3.87 -34.48 -14.36
C SER A 360 -2.50 -33.78 -14.42
N PRO A 361 -1.79 -33.79 -15.55
CA PRO A 361 -0.56 -32.99 -15.73
C PRO A 361 -0.78 -31.51 -15.42
N ALA A 362 -1.97 -30.96 -15.72
CA ALA A 362 -2.33 -29.61 -15.38
C ALA A 362 -2.43 -29.38 -13.85
N PHE A 363 -2.90 -30.38 -13.10
CA PHE A 363 -2.93 -30.31 -11.63
C PHE A 363 -1.51 -30.26 -11.04
N HIS A 364 -0.63 -31.17 -11.49
CA HIS A 364 0.77 -31.16 -11.05
C HIS A 364 1.47 -29.85 -11.39
N LEU A 365 1.27 -29.32 -12.59
CA LEU A 365 1.81 -28.03 -13.00
C LEU A 365 1.30 -26.88 -12.10
N ALA A 366 0.01 -26.87 -11.74
CA ALA A 366 -0.55 -25.86 -10.85
C ALA A 366 0.02 -25.95 -9.43
N VAL A 367 0.17 -27.16 -8.89
CA VAL A 367 0.80 -27.39 -7.59
C VAL A 367 2.28 -26.96 -7.61
N THR A 368 3.01 -27.33 -8.67
CA THR A 368 4.40 -26.88 -8.86
C THR A 368 4.48 -25.35 -8.95
N SER A 369 3.55 -24.70 -9.69
CA SER A 369 3.51 -23.23 -9.73
C SER A 369 3.30 -22.63 -8.33
N ALA A 370 2.40 -23.20 -7.51
CA ALA A 370 2.18 -22.74 -6.14
C ALA A 370 3.43 -22.92 -5.26
N ALA A 371 4.11 -24.06 -5.36
CA ALA A 371 5.33 -24.34 -4.61
C ALA A 371 6.47 -23.40 -5.00
N VAL A 372 6.69 -23.17 -6.30
CA VAL A 372 7.70 -22.22 -6.80
C VAL A 372 7.36 -20.79 -6.37
N ALA A 373 6.09 -20.38 -6.45
CA ALA A 373 5.65 -19.07 -6.00
C ALA A 373 5.91 -18.86 -4.50
N ALA A 374 5.57 -19.85 -3.67
CA ALA A 374 5.84 -19.81 -2.24
C ALA A 374 7.36 -19.75 -1.94
N LEU A 375 8.17 -20.50 -2.68
CA LEU A 375 9.63 -20.45 -2.56
C LEU A 375 10.18 -19.06 -2.91
N ILE A 376 9.67 -18.43 -3.97
CA ILE A 376 10.03 -17.03 -4.34
C ILE A 376 9.68 -16.08 -3.20
N CYS A 377 8.48 -16.21 -2.59
CA CYS A 377 8.08 -15.39 -1.44
C CYS A 377 9.06 -15.56 -0.26
N ILE A 378 9.40 -16.80 0.10
CA ILE A 378 10.33 -17.09 1.19
C ILE A 378 11.73 -16.54 0.86
N ALA A 379 12.23 -16.77 -0.35
CA ALA A 379 13.54 -16.30 -0.79
C ALA A 379 13.62 -14.75 -0.77
N THR A 380 12.54 -14.08 -1.16
CA THR A 380 12.47 -12.60 -1.08
C THR A 380 12.57 -12.11 0.36
N VAL A 381 11.82 -12.71 1.29
CA VAL A 381 11.92 -12.36 2.73
C VAL A 381 13.33 -12.63 3.25
N ALA A 382 13.91 -13.80 2.93
CA ALA A 382 15.26 -14.15 3.35
C ALA A 382 16.30 -13.16 2.83
N TYR A 383 16.21 -12.77 1.56
CA TYR A 383 17.10 -11.76 0.99
C TYR A 383 17.03 -10.43 1.73
N TYR A 384 15.83 -9.89 1.93
CA TYR A 384 15.66 -8.61 2.64
C TYR A 384 16.00 -8.69 4.13
N SER A 385 15.90 -9.86 4.75
CA SER A 385 16.26 -10.06 6.15
C SER A 385 17.77 -10.24 6.37
N LEU A 386 18.47 -10.88 5.43
CA LEU A 386 19.87 -11.29 5.61
C LEU A 386 20.87 -10.44 4.83
N ALA A 387 20.48 -9.92 3.66
CA ALA A 387 21.38 -9.25 2.73
C ALA A 387 21.06 -7.76 2.52
N TYR A 388 19.89 -7.27 2.95
CA TYR A 388 19.53 -5.86 2.79
C TYR A 388 20.04 -5.05 3.99
N HIS A 389 21.01 -4.16 3.75
CA HIS A 389 21.67 -3.35 4.78
C HIS A 389 21.56 -1.83 4.50
N ARG A 390 20.43 -1.40 3.96
CA ARG A 390 20.22 0.03 3.65
C ARG A 390 19.34 0.75 4.68
N ASP A 391 18.99 0.09 5.79
CA ASP A 391 18.27 0.70 6.91
C ASP A 391 19.23 1.32 7.94
N ASN A 392 18.69 2.19 8.80
CA ASN A 392 19.44 2.84 9.86
C ASN A 392 19.13 2.25 11.25
N THR A 393 18.53 1.07 11.32
CA THR A 393 18.04 0.47 12.57
C THR A 393 19.14 0.30 13.63
N ALA A 394 20.34 -0.14 13.22
CA ALA A 394 21.46 -0.32 14.15
C ALA A 394 21.89 1.02 14.76
N LEU A 395 22.15 2.01 13.91
CA LEU A 395 22.53 3.36 14.31
C LEU A 395 21.46 4.03 15.20
N ALA A 396 20.19 3.89 14.83
CA ALA A 396 19.08 4.43 15.62
C ALA A 396 18.96 3.78 17.00
N ARG A 397 19.24 2.48 17.13
CA ARG A 397 19.31 1.78 18.41
C ARG A 397 20.49 2.24 19.25
N THR A 398 21.62 2.53 18.65
CA THR A 398 22.78 3.10 19.35
C THR A 398 22.47 4.50 19.85
N LEU A 399 21.84 5.33 19.02
CA LEU A 399 21.35 6.65 19.45
C LEU A 399 20.38 6.52 20.64
N LEU A 400 19.41 5.61 20.58
CA LEU A 400 18.45 5.36 21.66
C LEU A 400 19.12 4.94 22.98
N ARG A 401 20.21 4.16 22.90
CA ARG A 401 20.93 3.68 24.10
C ARG A 401 21.81 4.72 24.74
N LEU A 402 22.45 5.58 23.94
CA LEU A 402 23.47 6.49 24.40
C LEU A 402 22.98 7.91 24.69
N ARG A 403 21.87 8.30 24.03
CA ARG A 403 21.27 9.62 24.19
C ARG A 403 20.49 9.71 25.51
N ALA A 404 20.76 10.76 26.29
CA ALA A 404 19.92 11.08 27.44
C ALA A 404 18.56 11.68 26.96
N PRO A 405 17.46 11.48 27.72
CA PRO A 405 16.22 12.17 27.44
C PRO A 405 16.41 13.69 27.40
N GLY A 406 15.98 14.33 26.31
CA GLY A 406 16.12 15.78 26.13
C GLY A 406 17.39 16.22 25.40
N ASP A 407 18.39 15.35 25.19
CA ASP A 407 19.54 15.72 24.36
C ASP A 407 19.05 16.05 22.94
N PRO A 408 19.46 17.15 22.32
CA PRO A 408 19.07 17.52 20.98
C PRO A 408 19.64 16.56 19.93
N VAL A 409 18.84 16.29 18.89
CA VAL A 409 19.22 15.50 17.72
C VAL A 409 19.05 16.37 16.49
N VAL A 410 19.98 16.28 15.53
CA VAL A 410 19.96 17.02 14.28
C VAL A 410 20.31 16.08 13.14
N PHE A 411 19.63 16.24 12.00
CA PHE A 411 19.96 15.55 10.77
C PHE A 411 20.70 16.48 9.81
N VAL A 412 21.68 15.95 9.07
CA VAL A 412 22.49 16.72 8.13
C VAL A 412 22.46 16.07 6.75
N GLY A 413 22.02 16.83 5.76
CA GLY A 413 22.01 16.46 4.35
C GLY A 413 20.86 15.57 3.90
N GLU A 414 20.12 14.92 4.82
CA GLU A 414 18.96 14.08 4.50
C GLU A 414 18.01 13.98 5.70
N TYR A 415 16.70 13.84 5.45
CA TYR A 415 15.75 13.42 6.48
C TYR A 415 15.70 11.89 6.56
N PHE A 416 16.10 11.34 7.71
CA PHE A 416 16.22 9.90 7.92
C PHE A 416 14.91 9.33 8.46
N PHE A 417 14.00 8.96 7.58
CA PHE A 417 12.62 8.57 7.87
C PHE A 417 12.43 7.48 8.92
N ASP A 418 13.35 6.53 9.05
CA ASP A 418 13.25 5.39 9.95
C ASP A 418 13.86 5.67 11.34
N ILE A 419 14.74 6.66 11.46
CA ILE A 419 15.43 6.97 12.73
C ILE A 419 14.47 7.46 13.81
N PRO A 420 13.51 8.39 13.57
CA PRO A 420 12.58 8.82 14.60
C PRO A 420 11.81 7.66 15.25
N LEU A 421 11.36 6.68 14.45
CA LEU A 421 10.68 5.48 14.95
C LEU A 421 11.61 4.59 15.78
N HIS A 422 12.79 4.26 15.25
CA HIS A 422 13.71 3.30 15.89
C HIS A 422 14.45 3.89 17.11
N ALA A 423 14.76 5.18 17.06
CA ALA A 423 15.38 5.92 18.20
C ALA A 423 14.34 6.50 19.16
N ARG A 424 13.04 6.28 18.89
CA ARG A 424 11.92 6.78 19.72
C ARG A 424 12.02 8.28 20.01
N LEU A 425 12.33 9.07 18.99
CA LEU A 425 12.44 10.51 19.15
C LEU A 425 11.09 11.12 19.50
N ALA A 426 11.07 11.93 20.55
CA ALA A 426 9.84 12.54 21.05
C ALA A 426 9.46 13.80 20.27
N GLU A 427 10.41 14.55 19.78
CA GLU A 427 10.24 15.83 19.12
C GLU A 427 10.59 15.75 17.63
N PRO A 428 10.08 16.67 16.78
CA PRO A 428 10.59 16.88 15.44
C PRO A 428 12.08 17.15 15.44
N VAL A 429 12.77 16.77 14.37
CA VAL A 429 14.23 16.83 14.28
C VAL A 429 14.65 17.92 13.32
N PRO A 430 15.44 18.93 13.75
CA PRO A 430 15.99 19.91 12.82
C PRO A 430 16.82 19.25 11.73
N VAL A 431 16.54 19.61 10.47
CA VAL A 431 17.24 19.09 9.29
C VAL A 431 18.05 20.19 8.65
N ILE A 432 19.36 20.03 8.64
CA ILE A 432 20.28 20.99 8.03
C ILE A 432 20.41 20.65 6.55
N SER A 433 19.95 21.55 5.70
CA SER A 433 20.03 21.43 4.23
C SER A 433 20.02 22.84 3.61
N ASP A 434 20.34 22.96 2.33
CA ASP A 434 20.07 24.18 1.56
C ASP A 434 18.59 24.21 1.16
N TRP A 435 17.78 24.90 1.94
CA TRP A 435 16.34 25.00 1.74
C TRP A 435 15.94 26.04 0.68
N HIS A 436 16.89 26.87 0.22
CA HIS A 436 16.70 27.88 -0.83
C HIS A 436 17.09 27.37 -2.23
N ASP A 437 17.58 26.13 -2.35
CA ASP A 437 17.94 25.50 -3.61
C ASP A 437 16.72 25.43 -4.57
N PRO A 438 16.76 26.12 -5.72
CA PRO A 438 15.65 26.15 -6.67
C PRO A 438 15.38 24.78 -7.32
N SER A 439 16.27 23.81 -7.19
CA SER A 439 16.07 22.45 -7.69
C SER A 439 15.03 21.67 -6.90
N ILE A 440 14.72 22.08 -5.66
CA ILE A 440 13.74 21.42 -4.80
C ILE A 440 12.37 21.34 -5.48
N ALA A 441 11.92 22.43 -6.09
CA ALA A 441 10.63 22.47 -6.79
C ALA A 441 10.56 21.54 -8.01
N LYS A 442 11.73 21.16 -8.58
CA LYS A 442 11.82 20.36 -9.81
C LYS A 442 11.99 18.87 -9.56
N GLN A 443 12.25 18.46 -8.32
CA GLN A 443 12.53 17.08 -7.96
C GLN A 443 11.48 16.54 -6.99
N ASP A 444 10.92 15.39 -7.29
CA ASP A 444 10.00 14.68 -6.40
C ASP A 444 10.80 13.91 -5.33
N ASN A 445 11.17 14.62 -4.25
CA ASN A 445 11.98 14.07 -3.17
C ASN A 445 11.50 14.58 -1.79
N TRP A 446 12.14 14.10 -0.73
CA TRP A 446 11.81 14.43 0.65
C TRP A 446 11.88 15.94 0.97
N ARG A 447 12.82 16.70 0.35
CA ARG A 447 12.91 18.15 0.57
C ARG A 447 11.66 18.88 0.07
N ARG A 448 11.18 18.49 -1.12
CA ARG A 448 9.96 19.05 -1.69
C ARG A 448 8.75 18.78 -0.78
N GLU A 449 8.62 17.57 -0.24
CA GLU A 449 7.51 17.21 0.65
C GLU A 449 7.48 18.09 1.90
N LEU A 450 8.62 18.35 2.54
CA LEU A 450 8.72 19.22 3.71
C LEU A 450 8.47 20.69 3.36
N VAL A 451 9.05 21.20 2.26
CA VAL A 451 8.87 22.59 1.80
C VAL A 451 7.41 22.86 1.40
N GLU A 452 6.74 21.92 0.70
CA GLU A 452 5.31 22.06 0.36
C GLU A 452 4.41 22.09 1.60
N SER A 453 4.83 21.47 2.69
CA SER A 453 4.10 21.42 3.96
C SER A 453 4.35 22.66 4.86
N ALA A 454 5.48 23.33 4.69
CA ALA A 454 5.93 24.45 5.53
C ALA A 454 4.90 25.62 5.63
N PRO A 455 4.19 26.04 4.57
CA PRO A 455 3.19 27.13 4.66
C PRO A 455 2.03 26.84 5.61
N PHE A 456 1.73 25.56 5.87
CA PHE A 456 0.65 25.17 6.77
C PHE A 456 1.03 25.18 8.26
N ALA A 457 2.34 25.23 8.58
CA ALA A 457 2.86 25.29 9.95
C ALA A 457 4.16 26.11 10.02
N PRO A 458 4.14 27.44 9.78
CA PRO A 458 5.35 28.24 9.62
C PRO A 458 6.28 28.21 10.86
N ALA A 459 5.72 28.16 12.06
CA ALA A 459 6.50 28.11 13.29
C ALA A 459 7.28 26.80 13.44
N VAL A 460 6.67 25.67 13.04
CA VAL A 460 7.33 24.37 13.03
C VAL A 460 8.38 24.34 11.92
N ALA A 461 8.04 24.83 10.73
CA ALA A 461 8.96 24.90 9.60
C ALA A 461 10.25 25.67 9.94
N ALA A 462 10.13 26.83 10.60
CA ALA A 462 11.29 27.61 11.05
C ALA A 462 12.16 26.87 12.06
N ALA A 463 11.59 25.91 12.81
CA ALA A 463 12.35 25.13 13.80
C ALA A 463 13.00 23.88 13.18
N VAL A 464 12.41 23.28 12.14
CA VAL A 464 12.90 22.01 11.58
C VAL A 464 13.65 22.16 10.25
N LEU A 465 13.32 23.15 9.42
CA LEU A 465 14.01 23.43 8.16
C LEU A 465 15.14 24.45 8.40
N VAL A 466 16.32 23.95 8.78
CA VAL A 466 17.41 24.78 9.29
C VAL A 466 18.54 24.87 8.27
N ASP A 467 18.97 26.09 7.96
CA ASP A 467 20.17 26.31 7.14
C ASP A 467 21.45 26.11 7.98
N ALA A 468 22.57 25.85 7.29
CA ALA A 468 23.85 25.60 7.92
C ALA A 468 24.30 26.72 8.89
N GLU A 469 23.95 27.97 8.60
CA GLU A 469 24.28 29.13 9.44
C GLU A 469 23.55 29.10 10.80
N HIS A 470 22.28 28.70 10.80
CA HIS A 470 21.46 28.61 12.01
C HIS A 470 21.71 27.35 12.83
N ALA A 471 22.31 26.32 12.22
CA ALA A 471 22.67 25.08 12.89
C ALA A 471 23.63 25.28 14.09
N PHE A 472 24.42 26.33 14.07
CA PHE A 472 25.35 26.65 15.18
C PHE A 472 24.64 27.03 16.48
N ALA A 473 23.47 27.65 16.39
CA ALA A 473 22.68 27.98 17.58
C ALA A 473 22.25 26.74 18.38
N LEU A 474 22.09 25.61 17.73
CA LEU A 474 21.71 24.33 18.35
C LEU A 474 22.84 23.74 19.23
N ARG A 475 24.11 24.21 19.08
CA ARG A 475 25.25 23.79 19.89
C ARG A 475 25.35 24.53 21.20
N CYS A 476 24.66 25.64 21.37
CA CYS A 476 24.75 26.53 22.50
C CYS A 476 24.00 26.03 23.75
N GLY A 477 24.01 24.72 24.01
CA GLY A 477 23.34 24.13 25.14
C GLY A 477 24.29 23.39 26.08
N PRO A 478 23.85 23.12 27.32
CA PRO A 478 24.63 22.34 28.28
C PRO A 478 24.69 20.85 27.98
N ALA A 479 23.77 20.37 27.10
CA ALA A 479 23.69 18.98 26.70
C ALA A 479 24.52 18.70 25.42
N PRO A 480 25.01 17.48 25.22
CA PRO A 480 25.68 17.11 24.00
C PRO A 480 24.68 17.10 22.82
N LEU A 481 25.13 17.57 21.66
CA LEU A 481 24.37 17.51 20.43
C LEU A 481 24.63 16.18 19.71
N TRP A 482 23.57 15.46 19.37
CA TRP A 482 23.63 14.26 18.53
C TRP A 482 23.39 14.62 17.07
N VAL A 483 24.33 14.29 16.20
CA VAL A 483 24.26 14.59 14.79
C VAL A 483 24.22 13.29 14.00
N VAL A 484 23.18 13.14 13.17
CA VAL A 484 23.10 12.07 12.19
C VAL A 484 23.37 12.70 10.83
N ALA A 485 24.46 12.32 10.21
CA ALA A 485 24.90 12.92 8.96
C ALA A 485 24.94 11.90 7.83
N LYS A 486 24.50 12.30 6.65
CA LYS A 486 24.79 11.57 5.42
C LYS A 486 26.29 11.54 5.17
N ARG A 487 26.80 10.47 4.60
CA ARG A 487 28.26 10.24 4.49
C ARG A 487 28.99 11.33 3.69
N ASP A 488 28.36 11.89 2.68
CA ASP A 488 28.90 13.00 1.88
C ASP A 488 28.98 14.33 2.66
N ALA A 489 28.16 14.49 3.72
CA ALA A 489 28.18 15.65 4.62
C ALA A 489 29.02 15.43 5.89
N GLU A 490 29.64 14.25 6.06
CA GLU A 490 30.37 13.85 7.27
C GLU A 490 31.58 14.75 7.56
N SER A 491 32.29 15.21 6.53
CA SER A 491 33.49 16.06 6.68
C SER A 491 33.20 17.37 7.41
N GLY A 492 32.04 17.97 7.15
CA GLY A 492 31.62 19.19 7.84
C GLY A 492 31.33 18.96 9.31
N VAL A 493 30.76 17.81 9.67
CA VAL A 493 30.51 17.46 11.08
C VAL A 493 31.82 17.11 11.81
N ALA A 494 32.71 16.39 11.13
CA ALA A 494 34.02 16.03 11.70
C ALA A 494 34.90 17.25 12.05
N ALA A 495 34.72 18.37 11.33
CA ALA A 495 35.44 19.62 11.60
C ALA A 495 34.90 20.39 12.81
N LEU A 496 33.77 20.00 13.39
CA LEU A 496 33.21 20.67 14.57
C LEU A 496 34.05 20.40 15.83
N PRO A 497 34.37 21.42 16.62
CA PRO A 497 35.09 21.23 17.87
C PRO A 497 34.33 20.30 18.83
N GLY A 498 35.03 19.29 19.37
CA GLY A 498 34.44 18.31 20.26
C GLY A 498 33.57 17.25 19.61
N ALA A 499 33.56 17.16 18.27
CA ALA A 499 32.87 16.11 17.55
C ALA A 499 33.59 14.76 17.68
N THR A 500 32.87 13.74 18.09
CA THR A 500 33.35 12.36 18.15
C THR A 500 32.39 11.46 17.38
N ARG A 501 32.92 10.66 16.45
CA ARG A 501 32.11 9.69 15.72
C ARG A 501 31.82 8.49 16.61
N VAL A 502 30.54 8.19 16.79
CA VAL A 502 30.05 7.11 17.64
C VAL A 502 29.83 5.83 16.83
N GLU A 503 29.22 5.96 15.65
CA GLU A 503 28.93 4.82 14.79
C GLU A 503 28.96 5.25 13.32
N LEU A 504 29.34 4.33 12.44
CA LEU A 504 29.37 4.54 11.00
C LEU A 504 28.69 3.37 10.30
N SER A 505 27.68 3.67 9.49
CA SER A 505 27.09 2.74 8.53
C SER A 505 27.60 3.02 7.11
N ASN A 506 27.17 2.21 6.14
CA ASN A 506 27.57 2.42 4.74
C ASN A 506 27.12 3.78 4.16
N ARG A 507 26.10 4.40 4.72
CA ARG A 507 25.46 5.62 4.19
C ARG A 507 25.40 6.78 5.18
N VAL A 508 25.44 6.51 6.48
CA VAL A 508 25.11 7.45 7.55
C VAL A 508 26.10 7.30 8.70
N ALA A 509 26.50 8.41 9.30
CA ALA A 509 27.35 8.47 10.48
C ALA A 509 26.59 9.10 11.65
N LEU A 510 26.75 8.52 12.85
CA LEU A 510 26.29 9.07 14.11
C LEU A 510 27.47 9.75 14.82
N TRP A 511 27.29 11.01 15.16
CA TRP A 511 28.26 11.82 15.86
C TRP A 511 27.69 12.33 17.16
N ARG A 512 28.56 12.47 18.14
CA ARG A 512 28.30 13.20 19.38
C ARG A 512 29.20 14.41 19.43
N VAL A 513 28.62 15.60 19.53
CA VAL A 513 29.33 16.86 19.67
C VAL A 513 29.20 17.28 21.13
N GLY A 514 30.31 17.46 21.82
CA GLY A 514 30.31 17.85 23.22
C GLY A 514 29.67 19.23 23.43
N PRO A 515 29.22 19.56 24.67
CA PRO A 515 28.73 20.88 24.98
C PRO A 515 29.84 21.89 24.67
N GLY A 516 29.55 22.85 23.81
CA GLY A 516 30.51 23.84 23.33
C GLY A 516 30.03 25.25 23.61
N GLY A 517 30.98 26.16 23.87
CA GLY A 517 30.68 27.59 23.93
C GLY A 517 30.18 28.11 22.58
N CYS A 518 29.35 29.15 22.62
CA CYS A 518 28.75 29.81 21.45
C CYS A 518 29.77 30.69 20.67
N ALA A 519 31.00 30.21 20.44
CA ALA A 519 31.93 30.90 19.56
C ALA A 519 31.54 30.64 18.10
N PRO A 520 31.47 31.66 17.24
CA PRO A 520 31.15 31.49 15.81
C PRO A 520 32.28 30.64 15.18
N ALA A 521 31.92 29.46 14.69
CA ALA A 521 32.76 28.66 13.81
C ALA A 521 32.42 28.98 12.36
N GLU A 522 33.40 28.83 11.49
CA GLU A 522 33.17 29.04 10.04
C GLU A 522 32.04 28.15 9.50
N PRO A 523 31.25 28.66 8.56
CA PRO A 523 30.08 27.95 8.03
C PRO A 523 30.48 26.61 7.38
N VAL A 524 29.78 25.55 7.76
CA VAL A 524 29.89 24.22 7.13
C VAL A 524 29.32 24.34 5.71
N ARG A 525 30.19 24.46 4.71
CA ARG A 525 29.75 24.43 3.31
C ARG A 525 29.20 23.03 3.01
N ALA A 526 27.91 22.94 2.75
CA ALA A 526 27.35 21.79 2.06
C ALA A 526 27.99 21.74 0.67
N SER A 527 28.68 20.66 0.35
CA SER A 527 29.20 20.44 -1.01
C SER A 527 28.01 20.30 -1.96
N PRO A 528 28.12 20.85 -3.19
CA PRO A 528 27.04 20.88 -4.16
C PRO A 528 26.54 19.50 -4.61
#